data_6ee4105b0a426173a4b13fcedd19b685
#
_entry.id   6ee4105b0a426173a4b13fcedd19b685
#
_cell.length_a   1.000
_cell.length_b   1.000
_cell.length_c   1.000
_cell.angle_alpha   90.00
_cell.angle_beta   90.00
_cell.angle_gamma   90.00
#
_symmetry.space_group_name_H-M   'P 1'
#
loop_
_entity.id
_entity.type
_entity.pdbx_description
1 polymer ?
#
loop_
_entity_poly.entity_id
_entity_poly.type
_entity_poly.pdbx_seq_one_letter_code
_entity_poly.pdbx_strand_id
1 'polypeptide(L)'
;VTPLIQETFNVGIYSLSKPKDNETFPNNELLWAHYANSHKGFCIEYELDTLVNNTSSNFDISDKIHLAYENERPEIIETDSIFQVRKKLFGTKSLAWEYENEVRLVFQKSGLKPVMDNAVTAIYFGLNMSFEDRRDIVKRMSNKNIDFYQMERIENSYKLKATKLLFDYSYKVINIEHRPTVDNYMILYESPNKDENTIREFVEQFRAKLSRPTNITIIDDIKVKAIMQNYKPRQFMSQQEIDIQAKHWIAYSHLMLLNLYGCILKNE
;
A
#
# COMPACT_ATOMS: atom_id res chain seq x y z
N VAL A 1 29.73 -14.19 35.60
CA VAL A 1 29.14 -14.67 34.31
C VAL A 1 27.70 -14.19 34.16
N THR A 2 26.88 -14.16 35.22
CA THR A 2 25.44 -13.89 35.14
C THR A 2 25.03 -12.47 34.71
N PRO A 3 25.66 -11.36 35.15
CA PRO A 3 25.23 -10.01 34.75
C PRO A 3 25.49 -9.70 33.28
N LEU A 4 26.63 -10.10 32.75
CA LEU A 4 27.01 -9.90 31.34
C LEU A 4 26.05 -10.62 30.38
N ILE A 5 25.61 -11.81 30.77
CA ILE A 5 24.67 -12.61 30.00
C ILE A 5 23.29 -11.93 30.00
N GLN A 6 22.81 -11.43 31.14
CA GLN A 6 21.53 -10.73 31.23
C GLN A 6 21.49 -9.45 30.40
N GLU A 7 22.56 -8.64 30.42
CA GLU A 7 22.64 -7.45 29.57
C GLU A 7 22.67 -7.79 28.08
N THR A 8 23.31 -8.89 27.69
CA THR A 8 23.38 -9.34 26.31
C THR A 8 22.01 -9.76 25.75
N PHE A 9 21.11 -10.28 26.59
CA PHE A 9 19.78 -10.74 26.19
C PHE A 9 18.66 -9.71 26.31
N ASN A 10 18.90 -8.58 26.94
CA ASN A 10 17.89 -7.51 27.04
C ASN A 10 18.00 -6.52 25.88
N VAL A 11 18.21 -7.00 24.69
CA VAL A 11 18.28 -6.20 23.47
C VAL A 11 16.97 -6.23 22.71
N GLY A 12 16.69 -5.15 21.95
CA GLY A 12 15.65 -5.14 20.93
C GLY A 12 16.24 -5.48 19.58
N ILE A 13 15.53 -6.28 18.78
CA ILE A 13 15.93 -6.59 17.42
C ILE A 13 14.78 -6.17 16.49
N TYR A 14 15.11 -5.36 15.49
CA TYR A 14 14.22 -5.02 14.40
C TYR A 14 14.76 -5.63 13.11
N SER A 15 14.05 -6.63 12.62
CA SER A 15 14.44 -7.39 11.43
C SER A 15 13.81 -6.74 10.19
N LEU A 16 14.65 -6.45 9.21
CA LEU A 16 14.32 -5.90 7.91
C LEU A 16 14.79 -6.87 6.83
N SER A 17 14.10 -6.91 5.70
CA SER A 17 14.58 -7.62 4.51
C SER A 17 15.07 -6.59 3.49
N LYS A 18 16.20 -6.90 2.85
CA LYS A 18 16.73 -6.07 1.76
C LYS A 18 16.37 -6.73 0.43
N PRO A 19 15.93 -5.99 -0.60
CA PRO A 19 15.81 -6.53 -1.94
C PRO A 19 17.13 -7.15 -2.40
N LYS A 20 17.06 -8.20 -3.22
CA LYS A 20 18.26 -8.76 -3.85
C LYS A 20 18.80 -7.77 -4.87
N ASP A 21 20.10 -7.91 -5.19
CA ASP A 21 20.79 -7.05 -6.13
C ASP A 21 19.99 -6.87 -7.44
N ASN A 22 19.86 -5.62 -7.89
CA ASN A 22 19.05 -5.17 -9.04
C ASN A 22 17.52 -5.20 -8.88
N GLU A 23 16.98 -5.46 -7.69
CA GLU A 23 15.54 -5.38 -7.41
C GLU A 23 15.26 -4.15 -6.55
N THR A 24 14.20 -3.43 -6.91
CA THR A 24 13.85 -2.14 -6.28
C THR A 24 12.58 -2.21 -5.43
N PHE A 25 11.97 -3.40 -5.29
CA PHE A 25 10.72 -3.59 -4.57
C PHE A 25 10.62 -5.00 -3.98
N PRO A 26 9.71 -5.26 -3.02
CA PRO A 26 9.62 -6.54 -2.31
C PRO A 26 8.97 -7.63 -3.18
N ASN A 27 9.74 -8.20 -4.12
CA ASN A 27 9.27 -9.20 -5.08
C ASN A 27 9.45 -10.67 -4.63
N ASN A 28 9.97 -10.92 -3.45
CA ASN A 28 10.19 -12.27 -2.93
C ASN A 28 8.88 -12.91 -2.47
N GLU A 29 8.36 -13.87 -3.25
CA GLU A 29 7.10 -14.57 -2.96
C GLU A 29 7.08 -15.28 -1.60
N LEU A 30 8.23 -15.84 -1.16
CA LEU A 30 8.30 -16.54 0.13
C LEU A 30 8.12 -15.56 1.30
N LEU A 31 8.68 -14.36 1.22
CA LEU A 31 8.46 -13.33 2.24
C LEU A 31 6.98 -12.92 2.30
N TRP A 32 6.34 -12.76 1.17
CA TRP A 32 4.91 -12.45 1.09
C TRP A 32 4.05 -13.58 1.66
N ALA A 33 4.42 -14.83 1.40
CA ALA A 33 3.71 -15.99 1.94
C ALA A 33 3.85 -16.09 3.46
N HIS A 34 5.07 -15.95 3.99
CA HIS A 34 5.36 -16.18 5.40
C HIS A 34 5.02 -15.00 6.30
N TYR A 35 5.35 -13.77 5.88
CA TYR A 35 5.29 -12.58 6.73
C TYR A 35 4.12 -11.64 6.43
N ALA A 36 3.47 -11.78 5.28
CA ALA A 36 2.34 -10.97 4.88
C ALA A 36 1.01 -11.75 4.85
N ASN A 37 0.82 -12.68 5.79
CA ASN A 37 -0.41 -13.48 5.92
C ASN A 37 -0.89 -14.04 4.57
N SER A 38 -0.01 -14.79 3.87
CA SER A 38 -0.30 -15.34 2.54
C SER A 38 -0.75 -14.28 1.53
N HIS A 39 0.02 -13.20 1.40
CA HIS A 39 -0.24 -12.05 0.53
C HIS A 39 -1.47 -11.19 0.90
N LYS A 40 -2.08 -11.37 2.07
CA LYS A 40 -3.20 -10.54 2.55
C LYS A 40 -2.75 -9.31 3.32
N GLY A 41 -1.49 -9.26 3.73
CA GLY A 41 -0.89 -8.14 4.44
C GLY A 41 -0.21 -7.14 3.50
N PHE A 42 0.67 -6.33 4.07
CA PHE A 42 1.43 -5.31 3.37
C PHE A 42 2.90 -5.32 3.77
N CYS A 43 3.74 -4.71 2.95
CA CYS A 43 5.15 -4.46 3.24
C CYS A 43 5.38 -2.95 3.36
N ILE A 44 6.17 -2.55 4.35
CA ILE A 44 6.57 -1.15 4.53
C ILE A 44 8.02 -1.01 4.05
N GLU A 45 8.25 -0.05 3.16
CA GLU A 45 9.58 0.33 2.73
C GLU A 45 10.12 1.46 3.60
N TYR A 46 11.36 1.31 4.02
CA TYR A 46 12.08 2.32 4.77
C TYR A 46 13.32 2.77 4.00
N GLU A 47 13.57 4.06 4.03
CA GLU A 47 14.89 4.58 3.74
C GLU A 47 15.80 4.31 4.95
N LEU A 48 16.78 3.40 4.78
CA LEU A 48 17.53 2.82 5.89
C LEU A 48 18.40 3.85 6.63
N ASP A 49 19.05 4.74 5.91
CA ASP A 49 19.92 5.74 6.54
C ASP A 49 19.10 6.75 7.35
N THR A 50 17.94 7.14 6.85
CA THR A 50 16.98 7.97 7.59
C THR A 50 16.44 7.25 8.81
N LEU A 51 16.09 5.98 8.69
CA LEU A 51 15.64 5.14 9.80
C LEU A 51 16.70 5.06 10.91
N VAL A 52 17.97 4.83 10.55
CA VAL A 52 19.08 4.68 11.50
C VAL A 52 19.47 6.02 12.10
N ASN A 53 19.65 7.06 11.30
CA ASN A 53 20.15 8.37 11.76
C ASN A 53 19.12 9.11 12.62
N ASN A 54 17.85 9.03 12.28
CA ASN A 54 16.78 9.66 13.07
C ASN A 54 16.47 8.88 14.35
N THR A 55 16.82 7.61 14.38
CA THR A 55 16.64 6.77 15.57
C THR A 55 17.81 6.94 16.55
N SER A 56 19.00 7.28 16.07
CA SER A 56 20.22 7.38 16.89
C SER A 56 20.20 8.52 17.94
N SER A 57 19.40 9.55 17.75
CA SER A 57 19.29 10.66 18.74
C SER A 57 18.40 10.32 19.95
N ASN A 58 17.53 9.31 19.83
CA ASN A 58 16.59 8.91 20.88
C ASN A 58 16.59 7.41 21.19
N PHE A 59 17.28 6.59 20.39
CA PHE A 59 17.33 5.13 20.53
C PHE A 59 18.74 4.65 20.29
N ASP A 60 19.29 3.99 21.29
CA ASP A 60 20.61 3.38 21.24
C ASP A 60 20.62 2.18 20.29
N ILE A 61 20.71 2.42 18.98
CA ILE A 61 21.09 1.36 18.03
C ILE A 61 22.54 1.04 18.31
N SER A 62 22.78 -0.17 18.79
CA SER A 62 24.13 -0.64 19.07
C SER A 62 24.79 -1.21 17.82
N ASP A 63 24.02 -1.86 16.94
CA ASP A 63 24.57 -2.53 15.77
C ASP A 63 23.57 -2.57 14.59
N LYS A 64 24.11 -2.46 13.36
CA LYS A 64 23.44 -2.81 12.11
C LYS A 64 24.13 -4.05 11.54
N ILE A 65 23.44 -5.18 11.53
CA ILE A 65 24.02 -6.47 11.18
C ILE A 65 23.35 -6.99 9.90
N HIS A 66 24.16 -7.22 8.86
CA HIS A 66 23.77 -8.05 7.71
C HIS A 66 23.99 -9.52 8.10
N LEU A 67 22.97 -10.35 7.98
CA LEU A 67 23.05 -11.73 8.40
C LEU A 67 23.99 -12.53 7.52
N ALA A 68 24.77 -13.39 8.18
CA ALA A 68 25.45 -14.50 7.55
C ALA A 68 24.54 -15.74 7.56
N TYR A 69 24.47 -16.44 6.43
CA TYR A 69 23.67 -17.66 6.30
C TYR A 69 24.59 -18.86 6.21
N GLU A 70 24.45 -19.79 7.16
CA GLU A 70 25.36 -20.91 7.36
C GLU A 70 24.57 -22.19 7.61
N ASN A 71 25.18 -23.33 7.29
CA ASN A 71 24.62 -24.65 7.59
C ASN A 71 24.83 -25.04 9.05
N GLU A 72 25.95 -24.59 9.63
CA GLU A 72 26.34 -24.90 11.01
C GLU A 72 26.03 -23.70 11.93
N ARG A 73 25.75 -24.01 13.18
CA ARG A 73 25.61 -22.96 14.21
C ARG A 73 26.98 -22.40 14.56
N PRO A 74 27.11 -21.06 14.70
CA PRO A 74 28.38 -20.48 15.12
C PRO A 74 28.77 -20.95 16.53
N GLU A 75 30.00 -21.39 16.69
CA GLU A 75 30.56 -21.75 17.99
C GLU A 75 31.02 -20.50 18.73
N ILE A 76 30.61 -20.37 19.99
CA ILE A 76 31.05 -19.31 20.89
C ILE A 76 32.16 -19.88 21.76
N ILE A 77 33.32 -19.25 21.70
CA ILE A 77 34.51 -19.66 22.47
C ILE A 77 34.87 -18.63 23.53
N GLU A 78 35.63 -19.05 24.56
CA GLU A 78 35.98 -18.18 25.70
C GLU A 78 36.75 -16.91 25.30
N THR A 79 37.46 -16.95 24.19
CA THR A 79 38.24 -15.81 23.68
C THR A 79 37.43 -14.84 22.85
N ASP A 80 36.15 -15.12 22.57
CA ASP A 80 35.30 -14.20 21.84
C ASP A 80 35.04 -12.91 22.64
N SER A 81 35.27 -11.79 22.01
CA SER A 81 34.83 -10.49 22.54
C SER A 81 33.31 -10.43 22.56
N ILE A 82 32.73 -9.55 23.40
CA ILE A 82 31.28 -9.35 23.45
C ILE A 82 30.67 -8.98 22.08
N PHE A 83 31.42 -8.25 21.27
CA PHE A 83 31.01 -7.91 19.89
C PHE A 83 30.93 -9.17 19.01
N GLN A 84 31.91 -10.06 19.11
CA GLN A 84 31.92 -11.36 18.37
C GLN A 84 30.77 -12.25 18.84
N VAL A 85 30.54 -12.33 20.14
CA VAL A 85 29.42 -13.09 20.70
C VAL A 85 28.07 -12.54 20.16
N ARG A 86 27.88 -11.24 20.18
CA ARG A 86 26.66 -10.60 19.64
C ARG A 86 26.49 -10.88 18.15
N LYS A 87 27.56 -10.74 17.37
CA LYS A 87 27.55 -11.03 15.93
C LYS A 87 27.18 -12.47 15.64
N LYS A 88 27.74 -13.43 16.39
CA LYS A 88 27.42 -14.85 16.27
C LYS A 88 25.95 -15.13 16.64
N LEU A 89 25.45 -14.57 17.75
CA LEU A 89 24.10 -14.81 18.24
C LEU A 89 23.01 -14.13 17.39
N PHE A 90 23.23 -12.90 16.98
CA PHE A 90 22.21 -12.08 16.31
C PHE A 90 22.43 -11.94 14.82
N GLY A 91 23.61 -12.29 14.30
CA GLY A 91 23.99 -12.09 12.91
C GLY A 91 24.12 -13.36 12.08
N THR A 92 23.78 -14.54 12.63
CA THR A 92 23.85 -15.81 11.89
C THR A 92 22.47 -16.46 11.84
N LYS A 93 22.11 -17.02 10.69
CA LYS A 93 20.86 -17.74 10.45
C LYS A 93 21.13 -18.96 9.57
N SER A 94 20.27 -19.98 9.64
CA SER A 94 20.37 -21.15 8.77
C SER A 94 20.29 -20.75 7.30
N LEU A 95 21.12 -21.39 6.45
CA LEU A 95 21.18 -21.18 5.01
C LEU A 95 19.81 -21.33 4.32
N ALA A 96 18.93 -22.17 4.86
CA ALA A 96 17.55 -22.31 4.35
C ALA A 96 16.75 -20.99 4.30
N TRP A 97 17.17 -19.97 5.06
CA TRP A 97 16.53 -18.65 5.14
C TRP A 97 17.29 -17.57 4.36
N GLU A 98 18.28 -17.92 3.55
CA GLU A 98 19.07 -16.96 2.78
C GLU A 98 18.23 -16.07 1.85
N TYR A 99 17.08 -16.58 1.42
CA TYR A 99 16.16 -15.81 0.59
C TYR A 99 15.59 -14.56 1.28
N GLU A 100 15.65 -14.46 2.60
CA GLU A 100 15.18 -13.28 3.34
C GLU A 100 16.10 -12.07 3.18
N ASN A 101 17.39 -12.27 2.91
CA ASN A 101 18.39 -11.20 2.79
C ASN A 101 18.27 -10.18 3.94
N GLU A 102 18.30 -10.72 5.17
CA GLU A 102 17.89 -10.00 6.38
C GLU A 102 18.97 -9.03 6.86
N VAL A 103 18.50 -7.86 7.30
CA VAL A 103 19.31 -6.87 8.02
C VAL A 103 18.66 -6.63 9.38
N ARG A 104 19.44 -6.70 10.45
CA ARG A 104 18.97 -6.46 11.83
C ARG A 104 19.51 -5.15 12.37
N LEU A 105 18.60 -4.35 12.91
CA LEU A 105 18.96 -3.25 13.80
C LEU A 105 18.85 -3.75 15.23
N VAL A 106 19.96 -3.73 15.94
CA VAL A 106 20.04 -4.19 17.33
C VAL A 106 20.04 -2.95 18.25
N PHE A 107 19.10 -2.90 19.18
CA PHE A 107 18.93 -1.84 20.15
C PHE A 107 19.45 -2.28 21.51
N GLN A 108 20.00 -1.37 22.29
CA GLN A 108 20.52 -1.69 23.64
C GLN A 108 19.44 -2.19 24.60
N LYS A 109 18.17 -1.84 24.37
CA LYS A 109 17.03 -2.27 25.19
C LYS A 109 15.90 -2.76 24.30
N SER A 110 15.17 -3.77 24.78
CA SER A 110 13.92 -4.22 24.21
C SER A 110 12.80 -3.17 24.40
N GLY A 111 11.64 -3.39 23.75
CA GLY A 111 10.44 -2.58 23.89
C GLY A 111 10.11 -1.76 22.64
N LEU A 112 9.01 -1.00 22.72
CA LEU A 112 8.52 -0.19 21.61
C LEU A 112 9.54 0.90 21.25
N LYS A 113 9.75 1.05 19.94
CA LYS A 113 10.60 2.10 19.37
C LYS A 113 9.73 2.95 18.44
N PRO A 114 9.59 4.25 18.66
CA PRO A 114 8.93 5.12 17.70
C PRO A 114 9.76 5.16 16.41
N VAL A 115 9.11 4.89 15.29
CA VAL A 115 9.68 5.08 13.96
C VAL A 115 9.40 6.52 13.53
N MET A 116 10.41 7.19 13.01
CA MET A 116 10.23 8.54 12.47
C MET A 116 9.42 8.46 11.18
N ASP A 117 8.38 9.24 11.09
CA ASP A 117 7.43 9.27 9.97
C ASP A 117 8.11 9.43 8.60
N ASN A 118 9.19 10.20 8.53
CA ASN A 118 9.92 10.45 7.29
C ASN A 118 10.85 9.31 6.84
N ALA A 119 11.01 8.27 7.66
CA ALA A 119 11.77 7.08 7.26
C ALA A 119 10.95 6.11 6.38
N VAL A 120 9.62 6.20 6.43
CA VAL A 120 8.74 5.38 5.57
C VAL A 120 8.62 6.05 4.20
N THR A 121 8.99 5.34 3.14
CA THR A 121 8.97 5.84 1.76
C THR A 121 7.82 5.26 0.94
N ALA A 122 7.48 3.98 1.17
CA ALA A 122 6.40 3.34 0.45
C ALA A 122 5.69 2.25 1.27
N ILE A 123 4.47 1.93 0.86
CA ILE A 123 3.70 0.79 1.33
C ILE A 123 3.27 -0.04 0.10
N TYR A 124 3.59 -1.33 0.13
CA TYR A 124 3.22 -2.29 -0.89
C TYR A 124 2.12 -3.20 -0.36
N PHE A 125 0.99 -3.25 -1.03
CA PHE A 125 -0.14 -4.11 -0.68
C PHE A 125 -0.02 -5.47 -1.34
N GLY A 126 -0.23 -6.53 -0.57
CA GLY A 126 -0.14 -7.90 -1.06
C GLY A 126 -1.23 -8.24 -2.08
N LEU A 127 -0.99 -9.30 -2.87
CA LEU A 127 -1.89 -9.76 -3.94
C LEU A 127 -3.33 -9.98 -3.51
N ASN A 128 -3.52 -10.47 -2.28
CA ASN A 128 -4.80 -10.92 -1.74
C ASN A 128 -5.32 -9.99 -0.63
N MET A 129 -4.74 -8.78 -0.51
CA MET A 129 -5.20 -7.81 0.49
C MET A 129 -6.59 -7.31 0.12
N SER A 130 -7.50 -7.24 1.11
CA SER A 130 -8.85 -6.73 0.87
C SER A 130 -8.84 -5.25 0.48
N PHE A 131 -9.81 -4.84 -0.32
CA PHE A 131 -9.97 -3.44 -0.69
C PHE A 131 -10.18 -2.55 0.55
N GLU A 132 -10.98 -3.03 1.51
CA GLU A 132 -11.31 -2.31 2.74
C GLU A 132 -10.06 -2.05 3.59
N ASP A 133 -9.23 -3.07 3.80
CA ASP A 133 -7.98 -2.94 4.59
C ASP A 133 -7.00 -1.98 3.91
N ARG A 134 -6.85 -2.10 2.57
CA ARG A 134 -6.01 -1.21 1.78
C ARG A 134 -6.48 0.24 1.91
N ARG A 135 -7.76 0.49 1.74
CA ARG A 135 -8.39 1.80 1.87
C ARG A 135 -8.14 2.41 3.25
N ASP A 136 -8.29 1.64 4.31
CA ASP A 136 -8.08 2.11 5.67
C ASP A 136 -6.64 2.54 5.92
N ILE A 137 -5.65 1.82 5.38
CA ILE A 137 -4.24 2.19 5.46
C ILE A 137 -3.99 3.50 4.68
N VAL A 138 -4.44 3.57 3.43
CA VAL A 138 -4.29 4.77 2.60
C VAL A 138 -4.89 5.99 3.30
N LYS A 139 -6.12 5.86 3.82
CA LYS A 139 -6.80 6.94 4.54
C LYS A 139 -6.00 7.42 5.77
N ARG A 140 -5.46 6.49 6.57
CA ARG A 140 -4.66 6.82 7.75
C ARG A 140 -3.32 7.48 7.41
N MET A 141 -2.78 7.19 6.24
CA MET A 141 -1.48 7.66 5.77
C MET A 141 -1.57 8.80 4.75
N SER A 142 -2.78 9.30 4.44
CA SER A 142 -3.02 10.30 3.40
C SER A 142 -2.33 11.66 3.63
N ASN A 143 -1.96 11.96 4.88
CA ASN A 143 -1.23 13.18 5.25
C ASN A 143 0.31 12.99 5.26
N LYS A 144 0.80 11.81 4.87
CA LYS A 144 2.22 11.47 4.79
C LYS A 144 2.67 11.49 3.34
N ASN A 145 3.92 11.83 3.12
CA ASN A 145 4.53 11.74 1.79
C ASN A 145 5.03 10.31 1.55
N ILE A 146 4.11 9.39 1.28
CA ILE A 146 4.36 7.96 1.13
C ILE A 146 3.77 7.51 -0.20
N ASP A 147 4.54 6.74 -0.96
CA ASP A 147 4.06 6.07 -2.16
C ASP A 147 3.32 4.77 -1.81
N PHE A 148 2.28 4.45 -2.57
CA PHE A 148 1.54 3.21 -2.42
C PHE A 148 1.62 2.37 -3.68
N TYR A 149 1.78 1.07 -3.51
CA TYR A 149 1.88 0.11 -4.61
C TYR A 149 0.98 -1.09 -4.38
N GLN A 150 0.37 -1.59 -5.45
CA GLN A 150 -0.29 -2.89 -5.48
C GLN A 150 0.68 -3.92 -6.06
N MET A 151 0.88 -5.02 -5.34
CA MET A 151 1.59 -6.18 -5.88
C MET A 151 0.69 -6.94 -6.84
N GLU A 152 1.22 -7.29 -7.99
CA GLU A 152 0.51 -8.02 -9.02
C GLU A 152 1.36 -9.18 -9.54
N ARG A 153 0.71 -10.22 -10.07
CA ARG A 153 1.42 -11.31 -10.76
C ARG A 153 1.79 -10.86 -12.16
N ILE A 154 2.99 -11.23 -12.59
CA ILE A 154 3.35 -11.11 -14.01
C ILE A 154 2.73 -12.32 -14.72
N GLU A 155 2.04 -12.07 -15.83
CA GLU A 155 1.40 -13.10 -16.63
C GLU A 155 2.41 -14.19 -17.03
N ASN A 156 2.01 -15.45 -16.91
CA ASN A 156 2.83 -16.63 -17.20
C ASN A 156 4.17 -16.71 -16.41
N SER A 157 4.21 -16.08 -15.22
CA SER A 157 5.38 -16.07 -14.36
C SER A 157 5.00 -16.24 -12.89
N TYR A 158 5.91 -16.78 -12.09
CA TYR A 158 5.82 -16.73 -10.63
C TYR A 158 6.29 -15.38 -10.05
N LYS A 159 6.89 -14.52 -10.88
CA LYS A 159 7.39 -13.23 -10.43
C LYS A 159 6.27 -12.24 -10.16
N LEU A 160 6.53 -11.36 -9.21
CA LEU A 160 5.66 -10.24 -8.87
C LEU A 160 6.16 -8.96 -9.53
N LYS A 161 5.26 -8.03 -9.75
CA LYS A 161 5.55 -6.63 -10.07
C LYS A 161 4.81 -5.73 -9.10
N ALA A 162 5.30 -4.51 -8.93
CA ALA A 162 4.65 -3.47 -8.15
C ALA A 162 4.06 -2.42 -9.09
N THR A 163 2.78 -2.17 -9.00
CA THR A 163 2.08 -1.12 -9.75
C THR A 163 1.78 0.03 -8.79
N LYS A 164 2.31 1.22 -9.10
CA LYS A 164 2.10 2.40 -8.27
C LYS A 164 0.63 2.80 -8.31
N LEU A 165 0.04 2.97 -7.13
CA LEU A 165 -1.32 3.49 -6.98
C LEU A 165 -1.24 5.02 -7.07
N LEU A 166 -1.88 5.58 -8.08
CA LEU A 166 -1.96 7.02 -8.27
C LEU A 166 -3.26 7.49 -7.64
N PHE A 167 -3.17 8.19 -6.54
CA PHE A 167 -4.32 8.83 -5.87
C PHE A 167 -4.56 10.26 -6.35
N ASP A 168 -3.78 10.74 -7.32
CA ASP A 168 -3.99 12.00 -7.98
C ASP A 168 -4.95 11.79 -9.16
N TYR A 169 -6.24 11.84 -8.83
CA TYR A 169 -7.29 11.70 -9.83
C TYR A 169 -7.48 13.02 -10.58
N SER A 170 -7.26 13.01 -11.88
CA SER A 170 -7.61 14.12 -12.75
C SER A 170 -9.14 14.11 -12.97
N TYR A 171 -9.80 15.15 -12.48
CA TYR A 171 -11.25 15.30 -12.63
C TYR A 171 -11.68 16.76 -12.58
N LYS A 172 -12.86 17.02 -13.13
CA LYS A 172 -13.54 18.32 -13.01
C LYS A 172 -14.95 18.14 -12.46
N VAL A 173 -15.33 18.93 -11.47
CA VAL A 173 -16.72 19.03 -11.05
C VAL A 173 -17.43 19.92 -12.10
N ILE A 174 -18.35 19.32 -12.86
CA ILE A 174 -19.01 20.00 -13.98
C ILE A 174 -20.46 20.42 -13.68
N ASN A 175 -21.02 19.89 -12.58
CA ASN A 175 -22.32 20.31 -12.06
C ASN A 175 -22.43 20.00 -10.57
N ILE A 176 -23.10 20.88 -9.83
CA ILE A 176 -23.53 20.66 -8.45
C ILE A 176 -24.97 21.11 -8.34
N GLU A 177 -25.84 20.23 -7.82
CA GLU A 177 -27.22 20.54 -7.48
C GLU A 177 -27.41 20.36 -5.98
N HIS A 178 -27.68 21.45 -5.27
CA HIS A 178 -27.96 21.41 -3.84
C HIS A 178 -29.45 21.13 -3.60
N ARG A 179 -29.71 20.04 -2.84
CA ARG A 179 -31.06 19.73 -2.36
C ARG A 179 -31.09 19.82 -0.82
N PRO A 180 -32.27 19.86 -0.20
CA PRO A 180 -32.36 20.04 1.25
C PRO A 180 -31.54 19.05 2.06
N THR A 181 -31.52 17.79 1.67
CA THR A 181 -30.88 16.68 2.41
C THR A 181 -29.58 16.12 1.77
N VAL A 182 -29.33 16.45 0.50
CA VAL A 182 -28.21 15.82 -0.25
C VAL A 182 -27.72 16.76 -1.35
N ASP A 183 -26.46 16.73 -1.64
CA ASP A 183 -25.86 17.39 -2.79
C ASP A 183 -25.61 16.37 -3.91
N ASN A 184 -25.98 16.74 -5.17
CA ASN A 184 -25.75 15.92 -6.33
C ASN A 184 -24.57 16.49 -7.13
N TYR A 185 -23.48 15.74 -7.22
CA TYR A 185 -22.30 16.10 -7.98
C TYR A 185 -22.25 15.35 -9.30
N MET A 186 -21.93 16.06 -10.38
CA MET A 186 -21.54 15.45 -11.65
C MET A 186 -20.06 15.74 -11.92
N ILE A 187 -19.29 14.69 -12.13
CA ILE A 187 -17.84 14.74 -12.25
C ILE A 187 -17.44 14.21 -13.62
N LEU A 188 -16.68 15.02 -14.35
CA LEU A 188 -15.91 14.57 -15.51
C LEU A 188 -14.60 13.99 -15.02
N TYR A 189 -14.43 12.68 -15.16
CA TYR A 189 -13.27 11.92 -14.73
C TYR A 189 -12.31 11.77 -15.90
N GLU A 190 -11.13 12.36 -15.78
CA GLU A 190 -10.13 12.46 -16.85
C GLU A 190 -8.96 11.47 -16.67
N SER A 191 -8.87 10.78 -15.53
CA SER A 191 -7.81 9.79 -15.31
C SER A 191 -7.99 8.56 -16.21
N PRO A 192 -6.88 7.96 -16.68
CA PRO A 192 -6.92 6.83 -17.62
C PRO A 192 -7.46 5.54 -17.00
N ASN A 193 -7.16 5.29 -15.73
CA ASN A 193 -7.62 4.09 -15.04
C ASN A 193 -9.06 4.27 -14.54
N LYS A 194 -9.95 3.38 -14.98
CA LYS A 194 -11.39 3.41 -14.71
C LYS A 194 -11.91 2.07 -14.20
N ASP A 195 -11.01 1.20 -13.70
CA ASP A 195 -11.42 -0.05 -13.08
C ASP A 195 -12.27 0.21 -11.82
N GLU A 196 -13.01 -0.82 -11.41
CA GLU A 196 -13.96 -0.72 -10.30
C GLU A 196 -13.31 -0.22 -9.01
N ASN A 197 -12.13 -0.75 -8.67
CA ASN A 197 -11.44 -0.41 -7.43
C ASN A 197 -10.98 1.05 -7.44
N THR A 198 -10.40 1.50 -8.54
CA THR A 198 -9.96 2.88 -8.74
C THR A 198 -11.13 3.87 -8.62
N ILE A 199 -12.27 3.56 -9.24
CA ILE A 199 -13.46 4.42 -9.14
C ILE A 199 -14.05 4.43 -7.73
N ARG A 200 -14.05 3.29 -7.03
CA ARG A 200 -14.47 3.23 -5.61
C ARG A 200 -13.60 4.09 -4.73
N GLU A 201 -12.29 3.97 -4.86
CA GLU A 201 -11.31 4.79 -4.12
C GLU A 201 -11.52 6.28 -4.39
N PHE A 202 -11.67 6.66 -5.65
CA PHE A 202 -11.94 8.04 -6.04
C PHE A 202 -13.20 8.59 -5.38
N VAL A 203 -14.32 7.87 -5.45
CA VAL A 203 -15.61 8.30 -4.86
C VAL A 203 -15.46 8.52 -3.37
N GLU A 204 -14.77 7.65 -2.67
CA GLU A 204 -14.60 7.77 -1.22
C GLU A 204 -13.67 8.93 -0.84
N GLN A 205 -12.57 9.10 -1.56
CA GLN A 205 -11.68 10.25 -1.35
C GLN A 205 -12.38 11.58 -1.67
N PHE A 206 -13.21 11.60 -2.71
CA PHE A 206 -13.99 12.78 -3.04
C PHE A 206 -15.00 13.11 -1.94
N ARG A 207 -15.74 12.09 -1.46
CA ARG A 207 -16.71 12.26 -0.35
C ARG A 207 -16.06 12.70 0.96
N ALA A 208 -14.87 12.21 1.27
CA ALA A 208 -14.15 12.57 2.50
C ALA A 208 -13.83 14.09 2.58
N LYS A 209 -13.82 14.78 1.45
CA LYS A 209 -13.60 16.24 1.37
C LYS A 209 -14.91 17.06 1.57
N LEU A 210 -16.06 16.39 1.63
CA LEU A 210 -17.37 17.04 1.68
C LEU A 210 -18.01 16.90 3.05
N SER A 211 -18.73 17.92 3.48
CA SER A 211 -19.40 17.95 4.80
C SER A 211 -20.87 17.49 4.76
N ARG A 212 -21.45 17.33 3.57
CA ARG A 212 -22.86 16.96 3.40
C ARG A 212 -23.01 15.60 2.71
N PRO A 213 -24.12 14.89 2.95
CA PRO A 213 -24.47 13.70 2.18
C PRO A 213 -24.45 13.99 0.68
N THR A 214 -23.87 13.09 -0.11
CA THR A 214 -23.58 13.37 -1.52
C THR A 214 -23.88 12.19 -2.42
N ASN A 215 -24.63 12.44 -3.50
CA ASN A 215 -24.72 11.56 -4.66
C ASN A 215 -23.68 12.00 -5.70
N ILE A 216 -23.03 11.06 -6.34
CA ILE A 216 -21.97 11.34 -7.31
C ILE A 216 -22.25 10.60 -8.60
N THR A 217 -22.32 11.35 -9.70
CA THR A 217 -22.34 10.82 -11.07
C THR A 217 -20.98 11.03 -11.71
N ILE A 218 -20.39 9.99 -12.25
CA ILE A 218 -19.06 10.01 -12.88
C ILE A 218 -19.23 9.70 -14.36
N ILE A 219 -18.70 10.58 -15.21
CA ILE A 219 -18.69 10.46 -16.66
C ILE A 219 -17.28 10.75 -17.17
N ASP A 220 -16.93 10.26 -18.36
CA ASP A 220 -15.65 10.56 -19.02
C ASP A 220 -15.78 11.30 -20.35
N ASP A 221 -17.01 11.65 -20.77
CA ASP A 221 -17.28 12.54 -21.89
C ASP A 221 -18.34 13.55 -21.50
N ILE A 222 -18.03 14.83 -21.73
CA ILE A 222 -18.94 15.96 -21.42
C ILE A 222 -20.29 15.89 -22.17
N LYS A 223 -20.36 15.15 -23.29
CA LYS A 223 -21.60 14.95 -24.05
C LYS A 223 -22.69 14.29 -23.22
N VAL A 224 -22.32 13.42 -22.27
CA VAL A 224 -23.28 12.78 -21.35
C VAL A 224 -24.01 13.81 -20.49
N LYS A 225 -23.36 14.93 -20.11
CA LYS A 225 -23.97 15.99 -19.33
C LYS A 225 -25.25 16.55 -20.00
N ALA A 226 -25.17 16.83 -21.30
CA ALA A 226 -26.31 17.38 -22.04
C ALA A 226 -27.48 16.38 -22.09
N ILE A 227 -27.18 15.08 -22.26
CA ILE A 227 -28.17 14.01 -22.27
C ILE A 227 -28.86 13.91 -20.90
N MET A 228 -28.10 13.96 -19.81
CA MET A 228 -28.63 13.82 -18.45
C MET A 228 -29.39 15.06 -17.97
N GLN A 229 -28.97 16.26 -18.37
CA GLN A 229 -29.68 17.50 -18.03
C GLN A 229 -31.01 17.65 -18.78
N ASN A 230 -31.09 17.11 -20.00
CA ASN A 230 -32.33 17.04 -20.78
C ASN A 230 -33.01 15.70 -20.56
N TYR A 231 -33.25 15.33 -19.30
CA TYR A 231 -33.84 14.04 -18.94
C TYR A 231 -35.04 13.68 -19.79
N LYS A 232 -34.92 12.61 -20.54
CA LYS A 232 -36.00 11.94 -21.29
C LYS A 232 -36.10 10.51 -20.78
N PRO A 233 -37.31 9.97 -20.57
CA PRO A 233 -37.44 8.52 -20.41
C PRO A 233 -36.75 7.77 -21.56
N ARG A 234 -36.12 6.65 -21.26
CA ARG A 234 -35.28 5.89 -22.24
C ARG A 234 -36.00 5.60 -23.57
N GLN A 235 -37.31 5.36 -23.51
CA GLN A 235 -38.14 5.13 -24.70
C GLN A 235 -38.23 6.32 -25.67
N PHE A 236 -37.87 7.55 -25.21
CA PHE A 236 -37.85 8.77 -26.03
C PHE A 236 -36.42 9.21 -26.37
N MET A 237 -35.40 8.46 -25.96
CA MET A 237 -34.02 8.71 -26.34
C MET A 237 -33.71 8.13 -27.72
N SER A 238 -32.92 8.86 -28.51
CA SER A 238 -32.36 8.31 -29.75
C SER A 238 -31.34 7.20 -29.45
N GLN A 239 -31.14 6.29 -30.39
CA GLN A 239 -30.11 5.25 -30.23
C GLN A 239 -28.73 5.86 -29.99
N GLN A 240 -28.40 6.98 -30.63
CA GLN A 240 -27.13 7.69 -30.42
C GLN A 240 -26.99 8.22 -28.99
N GLU A 241 -28.05 8.77 -28.37
CA GLU A 241 -28.03 9.23 -26.96
C GLU A 241 -27.82 8.04 -26.00
N ILE A 242 -28.49 6.91 -26.28
CA ILE A 242 -28.33 5.66 -25.51
C ILE A 242 -26.89 5.16 -25.59
N ASP A 243 -26.31 5.10 -26.79
CA ASP A 243 -24.96 4.60 -27.01
C ASP A 243 -23.91 5.49 -26.33
N ILE A 244 -24.04 6.82 -26.42
CA ILE A 244 -23.16 7.77 -25.74
C ILE A 244 -23.25 7.58 -24.23
N GLN A 245 -24.46 7.48 -23.68
CA GLN A 245 -24.66 7.29 -22.25
C GLN A 245 -24.08 5.96 -21.79
N ALA A 246 -24.34 4.86 -22.49
CA ALA A 246 -23.84 3.53 -22.13
C ALA A 246 -22.30 3.46 -22.18
N LYS A 247 -21.68 4.17 -23.12
CA LYS A 247 -20.23 4.15 -23.30
C LYS A 247 -19.48 5.02 -22.30
N HIS A 248 -20.04 6.15 -21.90
CA HIS A 248 -19.32 7.21 -21.22
C HIS A 248 -19.86 7.52 -19.82
N TRP A 249 -20.89 6.85 -19.36
CA TRP A 249 -21.33 6.87 -17.97
C TRP A 249 -20.57 5.79 -17.19
N ILE A 250 -19.59 6.21 -16.40
CA ILE A 250 -18.71 5.30 -15.66
C ILE A 250 -19.41 4.73 -14.43
N ALA A 251 -19.97 5.62 -13.58
CA ALA A 251 -20.53 5.20 -12.30
C ALA A 251 -21.57 6.17 -11.76
N TYR A 252 -22.44 5.65 -10.90
CA TYR A 252 -23.31 6.42 -10.04
C TYR A 252 -23.22 5.91 -8.61
N SER A 253 -23.00 6.81 -7.67
CA SER A 253 -22.93 6.47 -6.26
C SER A 253 -23.94 7.24 -5.46
N HIS A 254 -24.88 6.51 -4.86
CA HIS A 254 -25.93 7.04 -4.00
C HIS A 254 -25.54 6.81 -2.54
N LEU A 255 -25.45 7.89 -1.75
CA LEU A 255 -25.14 7.91 -0.30
C LEU A 255 -24.14 6.86 0.21
N MET A 256 -24.39 5.56 0.02
CA MET A 256 -23.57 4.44 0.49
C MET A 256 -23.31 3.34 -0.56
N LEU A 257 -23.96 3.41 -1.74
CA LEU A 257 -23.84 2.39 -2.77
C LEU A 257 -23.17 2.96 -4.03
N LEU A 258 -22.21 2.25 -4.57
CA LEU A 258 -21.60 2.54 -5.85
C LEU A 258 -22.13 1.55 -6.90
N ASN A 259 -22.77 2.07 -7.95
CA ASN A 259 -23.17 1.31 -9.12
C ASN A 259 -22.27 1.70 -10.30
N LEU A 260 -21.56 0.73 -10.85
CA LEU A 260 -20.73 0.94 -12.02
C LEU A 260 -21.54 0.67 -13.30
N TYR A 261 -21.43 1.58 -14.25
CA TYR A 261 -22.06 1.47 -15.56
C TYR A 261 -20.99 1.36 -16.63
N GLY A 262 -21.13 0.41 -17.51
CA GLY A 262 -20.24 0.27 -18.68
C GLY A 262 -18.98 -0.60 -18.52
N CYS A 263 -18.59 -0.98 -17.31
CA CYS A 263 -17.46 -1.92 -17.13
C CYS A 263 -17.83 -3.41 -17.26
N ILE A 264 -19.14 -3.74 -17.27
CA ILE A 264 -19.63 -5.15 -17.22
C ILE A 264 -19.92 -5.73 -18.61
N LEU A 265 -19.91 -4.94 -19.68
CA LEU A 265 -20.31 -5.40 -21.03
C LEU A 265 -19.15 -5.54 -22.02
N LYS A 266 -17.93 -5.79 -21.59
CA LYS A 266 -16.81 -6.08 -22.50
C LYS A 266 -16.28 -7.52 -22.43
N ASN A 267 -17.08 -8.46 -21.91
CA ASN A 267 -16.81 -9.89 -22.02
C ASN A 267 -18.07 -10.59 -22.58
N GLU A 268 -18.31 -10.41 -23.87
CA GLU A 268 -18.91 -11.38 -24.78
C GLU A 268 -18.22 -11.25 -26.14
#